data_ae616e414e24acf4a109e0fc975b62c4
#
_entry.id   ae616e414e24acf4a109e0fc975b62c4
#
_cell.length_a   1.000
_cell.length_b   1.000
_cell.length_c   1.000
_cell.angle_alpha   90.00
_cell.angle_beta   90.00
_cell.angle_gamma   90.00
#
_symmetry.space_group_name_H-M   'P 1'
#
loop_
_entity.id
_entity.type
_entity.pdbx_description
1 polymer ?
#
loop_
_entity_poly.entity_id
_entity_poly.type
_entity_poly.pdbx_seq_one_letter_code
_entity_poly.pdbx_strand_id
1 'polypeptide(L)'
;MSDARSRLHPFTLGSALLASARFFLHTRNLQAAIAATEEGFAIATKQRSPYHISRANILKAVNLVEAGRAEEGISLMDHALIEHRKTGANFQSSFNLSCLAEAYARAGNFARAIDYAEQAIAEIERTGERWWAAEAQRIKGKILLAATPADGRRAEDCFRTALTSAQSQNAKFWELRAAYSLACLWSAQGRDTDARKLLAPIYREFTDGIDLPDLDDARGLLERLRKPVSG
;
A
#
# COMPACT_ATOMS: atom_id res chain seq x y z
N MET A 1 5.96 22.71 -15.81
CA MET A 1 6.56 21.39 -15.58
C MET A 1 7.66 20.97 -16.58
N SER A 2 7.64 21.42 -17.82
CA SER A 2 8.67 21.06 -18.83
C SER A 2 10.09 21.55 -18.47
N ASP A 3 10.22 22.74 -17.91
CA ASP A 3 11.51 23.38 -17.61
C ASP A 3 12.28 22.72 -16.43
N ALA A 4 11.56 22.17 -15.44
CA ALA A 4 12.19 21.42 -14.35
C ALA A 4 12.75 20.06 -14.81
N ARG A 5 12.08 19.41 -15.77
CA ARG A 5 12.54 18.12 -16.32
C ARG A 5 13.83 18.26 -17.13
N SER A 6 14.00 19.37 -17.86
CA SER A 6 15.19 19.61 -18.69
C SER A 6 16.45 19.91 -17.86
N ARG A 7 16.29 20.36 -16.61
CA ARG A 7 17.39 20.74 -15.70
C ARG A 7 17.83 19.62 -14.76
N LEU A 8 17.03 18.55 -14.61
CA LEU A 8 17.37 17.46 -13.71
C LEU A 8 18.37 16.49 -14.37
N HIS A 9 19.39 16.11 -13.60
CA HIS A 9 20.27 15.04 -14.02
C HIS A 9 19.43 13.77 -14.26
N PRO A 10 19.68 12.99 -15.35
CA PRO A 10 18.86 11.82 -15.70
C PRO A 10 18.67 10.81 -14.57
N PHE A 11 19.68 10.58 -13.74
CA PHE A 11 19.59 9.71 -12.56
C PHE A 11 18.56 10.25 -11.55
N THR A 12 18.59 11.55 -11.26
CA THR A 12 17.64 12.22 -10.34
C THR A 12 16.23 12.18 -10.89
N LEU A 13 16.06 12.42 -12.19
CA LEU A 13 14.76 12.35 -12.85
C LEU A 13 14.18 10.91 -12.78
N GLY A 14 14.98 9.89 -13.09
CA GLY A 14 14.56 8.50 -12.99
C GLY A 14 14.12 8.12 -11.56
N SER A 15 14.90 8.53 -10.55
CA SER A 15 14.55 8.31 -9.13
C SER A 15 13.25 9.00 -8.75
N ALA A 16 13.04 10.25 -9.19
CA ALA A 16 11.84 11.04 -8.90
C ALA A 16 10.59 10.43 -9.56
N LEU A 17 10.69 9.96 -10.80
CA LEU A 17 9.60 9.30 -11.52
C LEU A 17 9.18 8.00 -10.82
N LEU A 18 10.13 7.16 -10.42
CA LEU A 18 9.82 5.93 -9.70
C LEU A 18 9.24 6.19 -8.28
N ALA A 19 9.65 7.28 -7.64
CA ALA A 19 9.03 7.71 -6.39
C ALA A 19 7.59 8.22 -6.62
N SER A 20 7.37 8.99 -7.69
CA SER A 20 6.04 9.47 -8.09
C SER A 20 5.11 8.30 -8.47
N ALA A 21 5.61 7.30 -9.19
CA ALA A 21 4.84 6.11 -9.54
C ALA A 21 4.29 5.40 -8.29
N ARG A 22 5.14 5.22 -7.26
CA ARG A 22 4.69 4.67 -5.97
C ARG A 22 3.65 5.56 -5.30
N PHE A 23 3.84 6.88 -5.30
CA PHE A 23 2.84 7.81 -4.76
C PHE A 23 1.49 7.66 -5.47
N PHE A 24 1.48 7.56 -6.80
CA PHE A 24 0.26 7.36 -7.59
C PHE A 24 -0.41 6.00 -7.27
N LEU A 25 0.35 4.95 -6.99
CA LEU A 25 -0.21 3.68 -6.51
C LEU A 25 -0.93 3.87 -5.16
N HIS A 26 -0.32 4.59 -4.22
CA HIS A 26 -0.95 4.86 -2.92
C HIS A 26 -2.22 5.72 -3.04
N THR A 27 -2.27 6.62 -4.02
CA THR A 27 -3.45 7.45 -4.30
C THR A 27 -4.40 6.81 -5.33
N ARG A 28 -4.21 5.52 -5.65
CA ARG A 28 -5.04 4.71 -6.57
C ARG A 28 -5.14 5.30 -7.99
N ASN A 29 -4.19 6.11 -8.41
CA ASN A 29 -4.11 6.63 -9.77
C ASN A 29 -3.22 5.72 -10.63
N LEU A 30 -3.77 4.57 -11.03
CA LEU A 30 -3.05 3.53 -11.77
C LEU A 30 -2.49 4.04 -13.11
N GLN A 31 -3.21 4.89 -13.83
CA GLN A 31 -2.76 5.43 -15.12
C GLN A 31 -1.51 6.29 -14.95
N ALA A 32 -1.50 7.18 -13.96
CA ALA A 32 -0.33 8.00 -13.65
C ALA A 32 0.84 7.14 -13.13
N ALA A 33 0.55 6.08 -12.35
CA ALA A 33 1.56 5.14 -11.87
C ALA A 33 2.25 4.41 -13.04
N ILE A 34 1.47 3.89 -14.00
CA ILE A 34 1.99 3.23 -15.19
C ILE A 34 2.87 4.20 -16.00
N ALA A 35 2.35 5.40 -16.32
CA ALA A 35 3.09 6.38 -17.10
C ALA A 35 4.43 6.77 -16.45
N ALA A 36 4.44 7.06 -15.15
CA ALA A 36 5.66 7.40 -14.41
C ALA A 36 6.64 6.22 -14.33
N THR A 37 6.13 4.98 -14.20
CA THR A 37 6.95 3.77 -14.18
C THR A 37 7.62 3.54 -15.53
N GLU A 38 6.90 3.68 -16.65
CA GLU A 38 7.44 3.48 -18.00
C GLU A 38 8.49 4.54 -18.35
N GLU A 39 8.22 5.81 -18.05
CA GLU A 39 9.20 6.88 -18.25
C GLU A 39 10.46 6.64 -17.39
N GLY A 40 10.29 6.28 -16.11
CA GLY A 40 11.39 5.95 -15.22
C GLY A 40 12.21 4.74 -15.70
N PHE A 41 11.55 3.71 -16.21
CA PHE A 41 12.20 2.54 -16.80
C PHE A 41 13.02 2.88 -18.05
N ALA A 42 12.47 3.70 -18.96
CA ALA A 42 13.16 4.11 -20.17
C ALA A 42 14.45 4.91 -19.84
N ILE A 43 14.38 5.83 -18.87
CA ILE A 43 15.56 6.56 -18.37
C ILE A 43 16.57 5.60 -17.74
N ALA A 44 16.13 4.69 -16.88
CA ALA A 44 16.98 3.71 -16.21
C ALA A 44 17.74 2.81 -17.21
N THR A 45 17.06 2.39 -18.26
CA THR A 45 17.62 1.59 -19.35
C THR A 45 18.66 2.37 -20.13
N LYS A 46 18.35 3.63 -20.52
CA LYS A 46 19.30 4.53 -21.21
C LYS A 46 20.55 4.78 -20.37
N GLN A 47 20.38 4.90 -19.05
CA GLN A 47 21.49 5.10 -18.10
C GLN A 47 22.23 3.79 -17.76
N ARG A 48 21.76 2.65 -18.22
CA ARG A 48 22.28 1.32 -17.86
C ARG A 48 22.40 1.14 -16.35
N SER A 49 21.39 1.60 -15.59
CA SER A 49 21.38 1.53 -14.13
C SER A 49 20.63 0.29 -13.63
N PRO A 50 21.32 -0.80 -13.22
CA PRO A 50 20.65 -2.03 -12.76
C PRO A 50 19.72 -1.77 -11.56
N TYR A 51 20.10 -0.88 -10.65
CA TYR A 51 19.31 -0.49 -9.49
C TYR A 51 17.97 0.14 -9.88
N HIS A 52 17.96 1.11 -10.81
CA HIS A 52 16.71 1.74 -11.24
C HIS A 52 15.88 0.84 -12.15
N ILE A 53 16.53 0.00 -12.98
CA ILE A 53 15.85 -0.97 -13.83
C ILE A 53 15.07 -1.97 -12.96
N SER A 54 15.71 -2.54 -11.93
CA SER A 54 15.06 -3.49 -11.04
C SER A 54 13.91 -2.84 -10.25
N ARG A 55 14.08 -1.61 -9.76
CA ARG A 55 13.01 -0.84 -9.09
C ARG A 55 11.82 -0.56 -10.03
N ALA A 56 12.08 -0.19 -11.27
CA ALA A 56 11.03 0.03 -12.25
C ALA A 56 10.27 -1.28 -12.54
N ASN A 57 10.96 -2.42 -12.66
CA ASN A 57 10.32 -3.72 -12.85
C ASN A 57 9.48 -4.14 -11.65
N ILE A 58 9.89 -3.84 -10.42
CA ILE A 58 9.08 -4.03 -9.21
C ILE A 58 7.77 -3.23 -9.33
N LEU A 59 7.84 -1.95 -9.70
CA LEU A 59 6.65 -1.10 -9.86
C LEU A 59 5.77 -1.54 -11.04
N LYS A 60 6.36 -2.02 -12.15
CA LYS A 60 5.61 -2.65 -13.25
C LYS A 60 4.84 -3.87 -12.77
N ALA A 61 5.46 -4.70 -11.94
CA ALA A 61 4.80 -5.86 -11.35
C ALA A 61 3.60 -5.44 -10.49
N VAL A 62 3.76 -4.42 -9.65
CA VAL A 62 2.65 -3.87 -8.86
C VAL A 62 1.55 -3.31 -9.77
N ASN A 63 1.89 -2.58 -10.84
CA ASN A 63 0.93 -2.08 -11.81
C ASN A 63 0.12 -3.21 -12.48
N LEU A 64 0.76 -4.34 -12.79
CA LEU A 64 0.08 -5.54 -13.31
C LEU A 64 -0.92 -6.10 -12.31
N VAL A 65 -0.52 -6.22 -11.05
CA VAL A 65 -1.41 -6.70 -9.97
C VAL A 65 -2.61 -5.77 -9.81
N GLU A 66 -2.40 -4.45 -9.82
CA GLU A 66 -3.47 -3.46 -9.72
C GLU A 66 -4.40 -3.48 -10.96
N ALA A 67 -3.87 -3.83 -12.12
CA ALA A 67 -4.65 -4.04 -13.34
C ALA A 67 -5.38 -5.40 -13.40
N GLY A 68 -5.37 -6.20 -12.33
CA GLY A 68 -6.03 -7.51 -12.26
C GLY A 68 -5.23 -8.68 -12.85
N ARG A 69 -3.96 -8.48 -13.18
CA ARG A 69 -3.05 -9.48 -13.78
C ARG A 69 -2.09 -10.02 -12.70
N ALA A 70 -2.66 -10.58 -11.64
CA ALA A 70 -1.91 -10.93 -10.43
C ALA A 70 -0.77 -11.95 -10.69
N GLU A 71 -1.01 -13.01 -11.46
CA GLU A 71 0.00 -14.04 -11.74
C GLU A 71 1.18 -13.50 -12.54
N GLU A 72 0.92 -12.65 -13.53
CA GLU A 72 1.97 -11.99 -14.30
C GLU A 72 2.77 -11.01 -13.42
N GLY A 73 2.07 -10.28 -12.55
CA GLY A 73 2.70 -9.41 -11.56
C GLY A 73 3.61 -10.18 -10.61
N ILE A 74 3.18 -11.33 -10.09
CA ILE A 74 3.99 -12.20 -9.22
C ILE A 74 5.26 -12.66 -9.96
N SER A 75 5.12 -13.21 -11.17
CA SER A 75 6.24 -13.69 -11.95
C SER A 75 7.29 -12.60 -12.22
N LEU A 76 6.84 -11.41 -12.60
CA LEU A 76 7.73 -10.26 -12.81
C LEU A 76 8.37 -9.78 -11.50
N MET A 77 7.62 -9.78 -10.40
CA MET A 77 8.12 -9.35 -9.08
C MET A 77 9.24 -10.26 -8.58
N ASP A 78 9.05 -11.57 -8.67
CA ASP A 78 10.05 -12.56 -8.24
C ASP A 78 11.38 -12.35 -8.98
N HIS A 79 11.32 -12.18 -10.31
CA HIS A 79 12.52 -11.89 -11.11
C HIS A 79 13.15 -10.54 -10.74
N ALA A 80 12.32 -9.49 -10.64
CA ALA A 80 12.79 -8.14 -10.33
C ALA A 80 13.45 -8.04 -8.96
N LEU A 81 12.96 -8.77 -7.97
CA LEU A 81 13.55 -8.81 -6.63
C LEU A 81 14.90 -9.52 -6.60
N ILE A 82 15.09 -10.58 -7.40
CA ILE A 82 16.39 -11.24 -7.55
C ILE A 82 17.39 -10.24 -8.12
N GLU A 83 17.04 -9.55 -9.21
CA GLU A 83 17.89 -8.56 -9.84
C GLU A 83 18.17 -7.37 -8.91
N HIS A 84 17.17 -6.93 -8.14
CA HIS A 84 17.34 -5.84 -7.16
C HIS A 84 18.38 -6.20 -6.08
N ARG A 85 18.30 -7.41 -5.50
CA ARG A 85 19.28 -7.89 -4.51
C ARG A 85 20.71 -7.94 -5.06
N LYS A 86 20.91 -8.29 -6.34
CA LYS A 86 22.22 -8.29 -6.99
C LYS A 86 22.86 -6.90 -7.02
N THR A 87 22.09 -5.84 -6.93
CA THR A 87 22.61 -4.47 -6.84
C THR A 87 23.17 -4.10 -5.47
N GLY A 88 23.05 -4.98 -4.47
CA GLY A 88 23.39 -4.71 -3.08
C GLY A 88 22.35 -3.86 -2.33
N ALA A 89 21.25 -3.49 -2.97
CA ALA A 89 20.23 -2.66 -2.36
C ALA A 89 19.25 -3.51 -1.55
N ASN A 90 19.05 -3.12 -0.29
CA ASN A 90 18.04 -3.67 0.62
C ASN A 90 16.93 -2.65 0.95
N PHE A 91 16.90 -1.54 0.22
CA PHE A 91 15.94 -0.47 0.46
C PHE A 91 14.52 -0.90 0.08
N GLN A 92 13.56 -0.63 0.96
CA GLN A 92 12.14 -0.93 0.76
C GLN A 92 11.77 -2.42 0.71
N SER A 93 12.56 -3.29 1.36
CA SER A 93 12.25 -4.72 1.39
C SER A 93 10.87 -5.02 1.99
N SER A 94 10.47 -4.32 3.05
CA SER A 94 9.15 -4.46 3.68
C SER A 94 7.99 -4.10 2.74
N PHE A 95 8.14 -3.01 1.98
CA PHE A 95 7.19 -2.62 0.93
C PHE A 95 7.07 -3.70 -0.16
N ASN A 96 8.20 -4.17 -0.67
CA ASN A 96 8.23 -5.17 -1.73
C ASN A 96 7.57 -6.49 -1.30
N LEU A 97 7.85 -6.95 -0.07
CA LEU A 97 7.22 -8.12 0.53
C LEU A 97 5.71 -7.94 0.72
N SER A 98 5.28 -6.75 1.13
CA SER A 98 3.85 -6.42 1.24
C SER A 98 3.14 -6.43 -0.12
N CYS A 99 3.80 -5.95 -1.18
CA CYS A 99 3.25 -6.02 -2.54
C CYS A 99 3.10 -7.47 -3.02
N LEU A 100 4.07 -8.35 -2.71
CA LEU A 100 3.91 -9.79 -2.97
C LEU A 100 2.76 -10.40 -2.18
N ALA A 101 2.59 -10.04 -0.91
CA ALA A 101 1.48 -10.49 -0.09
C ALA A 101 0.13 -10.13 -0.73
N GLU A 102 -0.04 -8.89 -1.17
CA GLU A 102 -1.26 -8.46 -1.87
C GLU A 102 -1.43 -9.16 -3.23
N ALA A 103 -0.35 -9.38 -3.98
CA ALA A 103 -0.40 -10.08 -5.26
C ALA A 103 -0.87 -11.53 -5.09
N TYR A 104 -0.31 -12.27 -4.12
CA TYR A 104 -0.73 -13.64 -3.81
C TYR A 104 -2.16 -13.70 -3.27
N ALA A 105 -2.59 -12.73 -2.48
CA ALA A 105 -3.98 -12.65 -2.01
C ALA A 105 -4.95 -12.46 -3.18
N ARG A 106 -4.63 -11.60 -4.16
CA ARG A 106 -5.44 -11.38 -5.38
C ARG A 106 -5.44 -12.61 -6.30
N ALA A 107 -4.38 -13.40 -6.30
CA ALA A 107 -4.32 -14.69 -6.99
C ALA A 107 -5.02 -15.83 -6.22
N GLY A 108 -5.61 -15.56 -5.04
CA GLY A 108 -6.29 -16.55 -4.22
C GLY A 108 -5.36 -17.46 -3.40
N ASN A 109 -4.04 -17.24 -3.44
CA ASN A 109 -3.08 -18.01 -2.67
C ASN A 109 -2.83 -17.36 -1.30
N PHE A 110 -3.81 -17.50 -0.41
CA PHE A 110 -3.78 -16.88 0.91
C PHE A 110 -2.67 -17.42 1.82
N ALA A 111 -2.26 -18.67 1.66
CA ALA A 111 -1.16 -19.22 2.45
C ALA A 111 0.14 -18.45 2.19
N ARG A 112 0.50 -18.26 0.90
CA ARG A 112 1.65 -17.42 0.52
C ARG A 112 1.47 -15.95 0.87
N ALA A 113 0.25 -15.43 0.72
CA ALA A 113 -0.05 -14.05 1.07
C ALA A 113 0.23 -13.75 2.55
N ILE A 114 -0.19 -14.63 3.45
CA ILE A 114 0.06 -14.51 4.89
C ILE A 114 1.56 -14.62 5.19
N ASP A 115 2.25 -15.59 4.59
CA ASP A 115 3.70 -15.77 4.78
C ASP A 115 4.49 -14.52 4.36
N TYR A 116 4.22 -13.94 3.19
CA TYR A 116 4.87 -12.71 2.76
C TYR A 116 4.51 -11.49 3.63
N ALA A 117 3.28 -11.39 4.13
CA ALA A 117 2.90 -10.33 5.05
C ALA A 117 3.64 -10.44 6.40
N GLU A 118 3.87 -11.65 6.88
CA GLU A 118 4.66 -11.90 8.09
C GLU A 118 6.14 -11.60 7.87
N GLN A 119 6.70 -11.99 6.74
CA GLN A 119 8.06 -11.61 6.36
C GLN A 119 8.23 -10.09 6.27
N ALA A 120 7.25 -9.36 5.73
CA ALA A 120 7.30 -7.89 5.67
C ALA A 120 7.39 -7.26 7.06
N ILE A 121 6.61 -7.78 8.02
CA ILE A 121 6.61 -7.31 9.40
C ILE A 121 7.94 -7.65 10.09
N ALA A 122 8.42 -8.90 9.94
CA ALA A 122 9.71 -9.32 10.48
C ALA A 122 10.87 -8.48 9.93
N GLU A 123 10.81 -8.09 8.65
CA GLU A 123 11.81 -7.21 8.03
C GLU A 123 11.78 -5.81 8.62
N ILE A 124 10.60 -5.26 8.93
CA ILE A 124 10.43 -3.97 9.62
C ILE A 124 11.08 -4.03 11.01
N GLU A 125 10.83 -5.08 11.76
CA GLU A 125 11.40 -5.28 13.09
C GLU A 125 12.93 -5.42 13.04
N ARG A 126 13.44 -6.18 12.09
CA ARG A 126 14.88 -6.42 11.90
C ARG A 126 15.63 -5.17 11.48
N THR A 127 15.04 -4.32 10.61
CA THR A 127 15.72 -3.15 10.03
C THR A 127 15.43 -1.85 10.76
N GLY A 128 14.37 -1.81 11.55
CA GLY A 128 13.85 -0.57 12.13
C GLY A 128 13.16 0.35 11.09
N GLU A 129 12.82 -0.16 9.92
CA GLU A 129 12.16 0.59 8.84
C GLU A 129 10.70 0.89 9.19
N ARG A 130 10.45 2.05 9.77
CA ARG A 130 9.13 2.38 10.35
C ARG A 130 8.10 2.95 9.37
N TRP A 131 8.54 3.54 8.27
CA TRP A 131 7.66 4.28 7.35
C TRP A 131 6.54 3.43 6.76
N TRP A 132 6.72 2.11 6.64
CA TRP A 132 5.76 1.17 6.07
C TRP A 132 5.04 0.31 7.13
N ALA A 133 5.39 0.44 8.42
CA ALA A 133 4.94 -0.46 9.48
C ALA A 133 3.40 -0.48 9.63
N ALA A 134 2.76 0.66 9.58
CA ALA A 134 1.30 0.76 9.67
C ALA A 134 0.62 0.03 8.51
N GLU A 135 1.10 0.25 7.29
CA GLU A 135 0.49 -0.32 6.10
C GLU A 135 0.72 -1.84 5.99
N ALA A 136 1.90 -2.34 6.36
CA ALA A 136 2.18 -3.78 6.40
C ALA A 136 1.21 -4.52 7.34
N GLN A 137 0.97 -3.97 8.52
CA GLN A 137 0.00 -4.53 9.47
C GLN A 137 -1.43 -4.47 8.92
N ARG A 138 -1.82 -3.35 8.28
CA ARG A 138 -3.14 -3.22 7.67
C ARG A 138 -3.35 -4.23 6.54
N ILE A 139 -2.34 -4.43 5.68
CA ILE A 139 -2.36 -5.41 4.59
C ILE A 139 -2.53 -6.82 5.17
N LYS A 140 -1.76 -7.18 6.21
CA LYS A 140 -1.91 -8.48 6.90
C LYS A 140 -3.35 -8.68 7.40
N GLY A 141 -3.93 -7.69 8.07
CA GLY A 141 -5.31 -7.76 8.55
C GLY A 141 -6.32 -7.99 7.43
N LYS A 142 -6.18 -7.29 6.29
CA LYS A 142 -7.02 -7.51 5.10
C LYS A 142 -6.91 -8.92 4.54
N ILE A 143 -5.68 -9.45 4.45
CA ILE A 143 -5.42 -10.79 3.94
C ILE A 143 -6.05 -11.84 4.85
N LEU A 144 -5.93 -11.70 6.17
CA LEU A 144 -6.55 -12.60 7.14
C LEU A 144 -8.07 -12.65 6.99
N LEU A 145 -8.73 -11.50 6.84
CA LEU A 145 -10.19 -11.44 6.60
C LEU A 145 -10.59 -12.07 5.27
N ALA A 146 -9.80 -11.87 4.23
CA ALA A 146 -10.09 -12.45 2.92
C ALA A 146 -9.88 -13.97 2.91
N ALA A 147 -8.87 -14.47 3.63
CA ALA A 147 -8.58 -15.88 3.76
C ALA A 147 -9.63 -16.62 4.60
N THR A 148 -10.03 -16.03 5.71
CA THR A 148 -10.95 -16.64 6.67
C THR A 148 -11.79 -15.54 7.34
N PRO A 149 -13.02 -15.29 6.89
CA PRO A 149 -13.89 -14.25 7.49
C PRO A 149 -14.10 -14.43 9.01
N ALA A 150 -13.99 -15.66 9.53
CA ALA A 150 -14.04 -15.96 10.95
C ALA A 150 -12.84 -15.44 11.75
N ASP A 151 -11.73 -15.08 11.09
CA ASP A 151 -10.50 -14.54 11.71
C ASP A 151 -10.61 -13.03 12.08
N GLY A 152 -11.82 -12.54 12.25
CA GLY A 152 -12.09 -11.15 12.56
C GLY A 152 -11.30 -10.60 13.74
N ARG A 153 -11.04 -11.44 14.78
CA ARG A 153 -10.22 -11.03 15.93
C ARG A 153 -8.76 -10.76 15.56
N ARG A 154 -8.14 -11.68 14.83
CA ARG A 154 -6.74 -11.52 14.38
C ARG A 154 -6.58 -10.32 13.43
N ALA A 155 -7.55 -10.10 12.56
CA ALA A 155 -7.57 -8.95 11.68
C ALA A 155 -7.76 -7.64 12.47
N GLU A 156 -8.63 -7.62 13.50
CA GLU A 156 -8.79 -6.47 14.40
C GLU A 156 -7.47 -6.12 15.09
N ASP A 157 -6.75 -7.12 15.61
CA ASP A 157 -5.45 -6.91 16.26
C ASP A 157 -4.44 -6.28 15.28
N CYS A 158 -4.40 -6.74 14.03
CA CYS A 158 -3.55 -6.14 13.00
C CYS A 158 -3.94 -4.68 12.70
N PHE A 159 -5.24 -4.38 12.56
CA PHE A 159 -5.69 -3.01 12.29
C PHE A 159 -5.44 -2.07 13.47
N ARG A 160 -5.59 -2.53 14.71
CA ARG A 160 -5.24 -1.75 15.90
C ARG A 160 -3.74 -1.46 15.97
N THR A 161 -2.89 -2.45 15.67
CA THR A 161 -1.45 -2.27 15.59
C THR A 161 -1.07 -1.27 14.49
N ALA A 162 -1.72 -1.36 13.32
CA ALA A 162 -1.54 -0.41 12.23
C ALA A 162 -1.90 1.02 12.66
N LEU A 163 -3.04 1.19 13.31
CA LEU A 163 -3.52 2.49 13.81
C LEU A 163 -2.53 3.09 14.82
N THR A 164 -2.13 2.32 15.84
CA THR A 164 -1.18 2.76 16.86
C THR A 164 0.17 3.13 16.23
N SER A 165 0.64 2.36 15.26
CA SER A 165 1.88 2.65 14.52
C SER A 165 1.77 3.97 13.76
N ALA A 166 0.66 4.19 13.02
CA ALA A 166 0.43 5.42 12.28
C ALA A 166 0.35 6.65 13.21
N GLN A 167 -0.35 6.53 14.33
CA GLN A 167 -0.47 7.59 15.35
C GLN A 167 0.88 7.94 15.97
N SER A 168 1.69 6.94 16.33
CA SER A 168 3.02 7.17 16.91
C SER A 168 3.97 7.90 15.98
N GLN A 169 3.73 7.84 14.67
CA GLN A 169 4.50 8.50 13.62
C GLN A 169 3.87 9.80 13.12
N ASN A 170 2.70 10.18 13.63
CA ASN A 170 1.86 11.27 13.11
C ASN A 170 1.60 11.14 11.58
N ALA A 171 1.45 9.90 11.10
CA ALA A 171 1.29 9.55 9.71
C ALA A 171 -0.20 9.54 9.31
N LYS A 172 -0.80 10.73 9.15
CA LYS A 172 -2.26 10.92 9.01
C LYS A 172 -2.90 10.10 7.90
N PHE A 173 -2.23 9.94 6.77
CA PHE A 173 -2.75 9.12 5.67
C PHE A 173 -2.87 7.64 6.06
N TRP A 174 -1.85 7.08 6.71
CA TRP A 174 -1.89 5.70 7.19
C TRP A 174 -2.85 5.52 8.37
N GLU A 175 -3.00 6.54 9.21
CA GLU A 175 -3.98 6.56 10.30
C GLU A 175 -5.41 6.44 9.76
N LEU A 176 -5.75 7.23 8.72
CA LEU A 176 -7.05 7.16 8.05
C LEU A 176 -7.33 5.76 7.48
N ARG A 177 -6.37 5.17 6.76
CA ARG A 177 -6.52 3.85 6.14
C ARG A 177 -6.68 2.74 7.18
N ALA A 178 -5.90 2.79 8.26
CA ALA A 178 -6.00 1.82 9.36
C ALA A 178 -7.35 1.95 10.08
N ALA A 179 -7.77 3.17 10.42
CA ALA A 179 -9.05 3.45 11.05
C ALA A 179 -10.24 3.05 10.17
N TYR A 180 -10.17 3.31 8.87
CA TYR A 180 -11.18 2.88 7.91
C TYR A 180 -11.31 1.35 7.87
N SER A 181 -10.18 0.62 7.78
CA SER A 181 -10.19 -0.85 7.77
C SER A 181 -10.79 -1.43 9.04
N LEU A 182 -10.46 -0.86 10.20
CA LEU A 182 -11.01 -1.26 11.50
C LEU A 182 -12.50 -0.92 11.61
N ALA A 183 -12.90 0.26 11.15
CA ALA A 183 -14.31 0.68 11.15
C ALA A 183 -15.17 -0.20 10.23
N CYS A 184 -14.67 -0.61 9.06
CA CYS A 184 -15.34 -1.56 8.18
C CYS A 184 -15.56 -2.91 8.89
N LEU A 185 -14.53 -3.43 9.57
CA LEU A 185 -14.64 -4.67 10.32
C LEU A 185 -15.70 -4.56 11.44
N TRP A 186 -15.66 -3.48 12.22
CA TRP A 186 -16.62 -3.27 13.30
C TRP A 186 -18.05 -3.09 12.79
N SER A 187 -18.23 -2.39 11.68
CA SER A 187 -19.55 -2.25 11.06
C SER A 187 -20.09 -3.61 10.60
N ALA A 188 -19.25 -4.45 9.99
CA ALA A 188 -19.64 -5.82 9.61
C ALA A 188 -20.01 -6.70 10.82
N GLN A 189 -19.53 -6.36 12.02
CA GLN A 189 -19.86 -7.01 13.28
C GLN A 189 -21.06 -6.36 14.00
N GLY A 190 -21.75 -5.38 13.41
CA GLY A 190 -22.84 -4.64 14.04
C GLY A 190 -22.40 -3.59 15.07
N ARG A 191 -21.10 -3.27 15.13
CA ARG A 191 -20.51 -2.29 16.06
C ARG A 191 -20.43 -0.89 15.43
N ASP A 192 -21.52 -0.43 14.83
CA ASP A 192 -21.57 0.82 14.05
C ASP A 192 -21.22 2.05 14.88
N THR A 193 -21.63 2.09 16.15
CA THR A 193 -21.31 3.20 17.06
C THR A 193 -19.81 3.32 17.30
N ASP A 194 -19.11 2.21 17.52
CA ASP A 194 -17.66 2.18 17.73
C ASP A 194 -16.93 2.57 16.45
N ALA A 195 -17.36 2.01 15.31
CA ALA A 195 -16.82 2.34 13.99
C ALA A 195 -16.89 3.85 13.72
N ARG A 196 -18.03 4.46 13.98
CA ARG A 196 -18.22 5.91 13.78
C ARG A 196 -17.40 6.75 14.75
N LYS A 197 -17.35 6.38 16.05
CA LYS A 197 -16.55 7.08 17.05
C LYS A 197 -15.06 7.08 16.71
N LEU A 198 -14.57 6.00 16.10
CA LEU A 198 -13.20 5.90 15.65
C LEU A 198 -12.93 6.75 14.40
N LEU A 199 -13.72 6.54 13.35
CA LEU A 199 -13.39 7.08 12.02
C LEU A 199 -13.72 8.58 11.90
N ALA A 200 -14.80 9.07 12.51
CA ALA A 200 -15.26 10.43 12.29
C ALA A 200 -14.28 11.53 12.77
N PRO A 201 -13.60 11.43 13.92
CA PRO A 201 -12.60 12.44 14.30
C PRO A 201 -11.39 12.44 13.35
N ILE A 202 -10.88 11.26 12.96
CA ILE A 202 -9.72 11.13 12.07
C ILE A 202 -10.04 11.72 10.68
N TYR A 203 -11.23 11.41 10.13
CA TYR A 203 -11.67 11.96 8.84
C TYR A 203 -11.73 13.50 8.86
N ARG A 204 -12.17 14.11 9.96
CA ARG A 204 -12.29 15.58 10.09
C ARG A 204 -10.94 16.31 10.12
N GLU A 205 -9.85 15.61 10.37
CA GLU A 205 -8.50 16.21 10.33
C GLU A 205 -8.04 16.52 8.91
N PHE A 206 -8.71 15.93 7.90
CA PHE A 206 -8.42 16.23 6.49
C PHE A 206 -9.27 17.45 6.09
N THR A 207 -8.57 18.51 5.71
CA THR A 207 -9.20 19.77 5.25
C THR A 207 -9.75 19.61 3.83
N ASP A 208 -10.74 20.45 3.49
CA ASP A 208 -11.31 20.50 2.14
C ASP A 208 -10.23 20.74 1.07
N GLY A 209 -10.43 20.14 -0.09
CA GLY A 209 -9.55 20.30 -1.25
C GLY A 209 -8.52 19.19 -1.46
N ILE A 210 -8.50 18.18 -0.60
CA ILE A 210 -7.70 16.96 -0.82
C ILE A 210 -8.61 15.93 -1.49
N ASP A 211 -8.34 15.65 -2.76
CA ASP A 211 -9.06 14.64 -3.55
C ASP A 211 -8.29 13.31 -3.46
N LEU A 212 -8.73 12.44 -2.55
CA LEU A 212 -8.17 11.11 -2.36
C LEU A 212 -9.29 10.07 -2.25
N PRO A 213 -9.22 8.96 -2.99
CA PRO A 213 -10.24 7.89 -2.93
C PRO A 213 -10.44 7.33 -1.51
N ASP A 214 -9.42 7.34 -0.66
CA ASP A 214 -9.51 6.90 0.74
C ASP A 214 -10.43 7.83 1.58
N LEU A 215 -10.49 9.11 1.24
CA LEU A 215 -11.43 10.06 1.87
C LEU A 215 -12.87 9.83 1.40
N ASP A 216 -13.08 9.52 0.12
CA ASP A 216 -14.39 9.17 -0.41
C ASP A 216 -14.91 7.88 0.21
N ASP A 217 -14.06 6.85 0.34
CA ASP A 217 -14.40 5.60 1.02
C ASP A 217 -14.79 5.85 2.50
N ALA A 218 -14.01 6.65 3.22
CA ALA A 218 -14.27 6.99 4.61
C ALA A 218 -15.59 7.78 4.77
N ARG A 219 -15.84 8.76 3.88
CA ARG A 219 -17.09 9.52 3.82
C ARG A 219 -18.28 8.61 3.60
N GLY A 220 -18.21 7.74 2.60
CA GLY A 220 -19.28 6.80 2.27
C GLY A 220 -19.60 5.84 3.43
N LEU A 221 -18.58 5.36 4.16
CA LEU A 221 -18.80 4.57 5.37
C LEU A 221 -19.49 5.40 6.47
N LEU A 222 -19.01 6.60 6.75
CA LEU A 222 -19.60 7.48 7.79
C LEU A 222 -21.06 7.85 7.49
N GLU A 223 -21.44 8.00 6.23
CA GLU A 223 -22.82 8.22 5.80
C GLU A 223 -23.70 7.00 6.08
N ARG A 224 -23.21 5.79 5.79
CA ARG A 224 -23.93 4.54 6.14
C ARG A 224 -24.12 4.40 7.65
N LEU A 225 -23.08 4.68 8.42
CA LEU A 225 -23.09 4.60 9.90
C LEU A 225 -23.97 5.68 10.57
N ARG A 226 -24.50 6.65 9.82
CA ARG A 226 -25.46 7.67 10.32
C ARG A 226 -26.91 7.22 10.27
N LYS A 227 -27.23 6.29 9.36
CA LYS A 227 -28.60 5.80 9.20
C LYS A 227 -28.91 4.87 10.38
N PRO A 228 -30.00 5.07 11.13
CA PRO A 228 -30.45 4.08 12.09
C PRO A 228 -30.70 2.78 11.33
N VAL A 229 -30.27 1.65 11.89
CA VAL A 229 -30.66 0.33 11.38
C VAL A 229 -32.18 0.29 11.39
N SER A 230 -32.80 0.35 10.22
CA SER A 230 -34.26 0.14 10.08
C SER A 230 -34.51 -1.29 10.54
N GLY A 231 -35.08 -1.44 11.73
CA GLY A 231 -35.49 -2.71 12.31
C GLY A 231 -36.61 -3.37 11.52
#